data_f4a6d4f1e5866ce36b9fc6babc8068e2
#
_entry.id   f4a6d4f1e5866ce36b9fc6babc8068e2
#
_cell.length_a   1.000
_cell.length_b   1.000
_cell.length_c   1.000
_cell.angle_alpha   90.00
_cell.angle_beta   90.00
_cell.angle_gamma   90.00
#
_symmetry.space_group_name_H-M   'P 1'
#
loop_
_entity.id
_entity.type
_entity.pdbx_description
1 polymer ?
#
loop_
_entity_poly.entity_id
_entity_poly.type
_entity_poly.pdbx_seq_one_letter_code
_entity_poly.pdbx_strand_id
1 'polypeptide(L)'
;MVRRYDPERRQRIIDAAIRVVGRGGIAGLSHRTVAAEADVPLGSTTYHFASLDELLVAALRQANEGFASAIRDSGALADPRCDIADELARITARWLTADRTGAELEYELYLAALRRPALRPVAAEWCEGVTQALADRVDPVTACAVVALLDGICLQVLLTGGEYDADYTREMLGRVLAPAPRSSAPAGTRLSAGARRPR
;
A
#
# COMPACT_ATOMS: atom_id res chain seq x y z
N MET A 1 7.23 -10.85 -43.78
CA MET A 1 6.30 -11.14 -42.64
C MET A 1 5.91 -9.83 -42.01
N VAL A 2 4.65 -9.40 -42.17
CA VAL A 2 4.13 -8.20 -41.54
C VAL A 2 4.09 -8.45 -40.03
N ARG A 3 4.82 -7.66 -39.24
CA ARG A 3 4.83 -7.70 -37.76
C ARG A 3 3.43 -7.34 -37.31
N ARG A 4 2.64 -8.32 -36.90
CA ARG A 4 1.28 -8.12 -36.39
C ARG A 4 1.42 -7.27 -35.12
N TYR A 5 0.91 -6.04 -35.18
CA TYR A 5 0.81 -5.18 -33.98
C TYR A 5 -0.10 -5.90 -32.98
N ASP A 6 0.44 -6.21 -31.81
CA ASP A 6 -0.28 -6.85 -30.73
C ASP A 6 -0.35 -5.86 -29.56
N PRO A 7 -1.48 -5.16 -29.39
CA PRO A 7 -1.63 -4.11 -28.38
C PRO A 7 -1.55 -4.67 -26.95
N GLU A 8 -1.85 -5.96 -26.76
CA GLU A 8 -1.85 -6.59 -25.43
C GLU A 8 -0.47 -7.14 -25.03
N ARG A 9 0.52 -7.07 -25.94
CA ARG A 9 1.83 -7.66 -25.69
C ARG A 9 2.53 -7.06 -24.46
N ARG A 10 2.43 -5.75 -24.30
CA ARG A 10 2.99 -5.06 -23.13
C ARG A 10 2.38 -5.58 -21.84
N GLN A 11 1.06 -5.75 -21.83
CA GLN A 11 0.34 -6.28 -20.67
C GLN A 11 0.74 -7.72 -20.36
N ARG A 12 0.80 -8.59 -21.37
CA ARG A 12 1.25 -9.99 -21.16
C ARG A 12 2.66 -10.07 -20.57
N ILE A 13 3.55 -9.15 -20.94
CA ILE A 13 4.92 -9.08 -20.38
C ILE A 13 4.86 -8.68 -18.90
N ILE A 14 4.02 -7.74 -18.51
CA ILE A 14 3.83 -7.34 -17.11
C ILE A 14 3.26 -8.50 -16.31
N ASP A 15 2.21 -9.15 -16.79
CA ASP A 15 1.59 -10.31 -16.14
C ASP A 15 2.57 -11.46 -15.95
N ALA A 16 3.43 -11.70 -16.98
CA ALA A 16 4.49 -12.69 -16.90
C ALA A 16 5.55 -12.32 -15.86
N ALA A 17 5.93 -11.04 -15.77
CA ALA A 17 6.87 -10.59 -14.75
C ALA A 17 6.32 -10.81 -13.33
N ILE A 18 5.04 -10.51 -13.10
CA ILE A 18 4.33 -10.76 -11.85
C ILE A 18 4.39 -12.26 -11.51
N ARG A 19 4.07 -13.15 -12.47
CA ARG A 19 4.15 -14.59 -12.24
C ARG A 19 5.57 -15.09 -11.97
N VAL A 20 6.58 -14.54 -12.66
CA VAL A 20 7.99 -14.91 -12.45
C VAL A 20 8.44 -14.50 -11.04
N VAL A 21 8.11 -13.28 -10.60
CA VAL A 21 8.44 -12.81 -9.26
C VAL A 21 7.70 -13.64 -8.20
N GLY A 22 6.41 -13.89 -8.38
CA GLY A 22 5.61 -14.69 -7.43
C GLY A 22 6.11 -16.13 -7.24
N ARG A 23 6.81 -16.73 -8.23
CA ARG A 23 7.35 -18.10 -8.13
C ARG A 23 8.80 -18.16 -7.64
N GLY A 24 9.60 -17.17 -7.95
CA GLY A 24 11.04 -17.24 -7.74
C GLY A 24 11.67 -15.97 -7.16
N GLY A 25 10.83 -15.04 -6.71
CA GLY A 25 11.26 -13.75 -6.20
C GLY A 25 11.84 -12.85 -7.29
N ILE A 26 12.16 -11.61 -6.90
CA ILE A 26 12.77 -10.63 -7.80
C ILE A 26 14.12 -11.12 -8.35
N ALA A 27 14.84 -11.98 -7.61
CA ALA A 27 16.12 -12.53 -8.06
C ALA A 27 15.99 -13.42 -9.31
N GLY A 28 14.83 -14.04 -9.53
CA GLY A 28 14.52 -14.84 -10.72
C GLY A 28 14.16 -14.03 -11.96
N LEU A 29 13.96 -12.71 -11.80
CA LEU A 29 13.51 -11.86 -12.89
C LEU A 29 14.64 -11.52 -13.87
N SER A 30 14.41 -11.80 -15.14
CA SER A 30 15.25 -11.36 -16.25
C SER A 30 14.38 -11.20 -17.51
N HIS A 31 14.85 -10.40 -18.46
CA HIS A 31 14.14 -10.31 -19.76
C HIS A 31 13.94 -11.68 -20.41
N ARG A 32 14.87 -12.63 -20.21
CA ARG A 32 14.77 -13.99 -20.77
C ARG A 32 13.71 -14.81 -20.07
N THR A 33 13.65 -14.80 -18.72
CA THR A 33 12.64 -15.54 -17.95
C THR A 33 11.25 -14.99 -18.22
N VAL A 34 11.12 -13.68 -18.30
CA VAL A 34 9.84 -13.02 -18.62
C VAL A 34 9.41 -13.29 -20.05
N ALA A 35 10.33 -13.25 -21.03
CA ALA A 35 10.01 -13.55 -22.44
C ALA A 35 9.49 -15.00 -22.60
N ALA A 36 10.14 -15.96 -21.92
CA ALA A 36 9.71 -17.36 -21.93
C ALA A 36 8.33 -17.52 -21.28
N GLU A 37 8.09 -16.88 -20.14
CA GLU A 37 6.81 -16.93 -19.42
C GLU A 37 5.67 -16.26 -20.18
N ALA A 38 5.95 -15.17 -20.91
CA ALA A 38 4.97 -14.41 -21.68
C ALA A 38 4.69 -15.04 -23.06
N ASP A 39 5.44 -16.06 -23.44
CA ASP A 39 5.46 -16.63 -24.81
C ASP A 39 5.66 -15.55 -25.88
N VAL A 40 6.74 -14.75 -25.70
CA VAL A 40 7.11 -13.71 -26.65
C VAL A 40 8.60 -13.78 -26.99
N PRO A 41 9.03 -13.31 -28.17
CA PRO A 41 10.43 -13.17 -28.47
C PRO A 41 11.14 -12.27 -27.46
N LEU A 42 12.38 -12.61 -27.07
CA LEU A 42 13.19 -11.81 -26.13
C LEU A 42 13.26 -10.31 -26.52
N GLY A 43 13.41 -10.02 -27.81
CA GLY A 43 13.39 -8.64 -28.31
C GLY A 43 12.09 -7.87 -28.04
N SER A 44 10.97 -8.56 -27.74
CA SER A 44 9.73 -7.89 -27.35
C SER A 44 9.82 -7.31 -25.95
N THR A 45 10.44 -8.01 -25.01
CA THR A 45 10.58 -7.52 -23.62
C THR A 45 11.48 -6.28 -23.57
N THR A 46 12.61 -6.30 -24.28
CA THR A 46 13.53 -5.15 -24.34
C THR A 46 13.00 -3.99 -25.21
N TYR A 47 12.07 -4.26 -26.12
CA TYR A 47 11.38 -3.21 -26.86
C TYR A 47 10.37 -2.44 -25.99
N HIS A 48 9.62 -3.15 -25.14
CA HIS A 48 8.60 -2.54 -24.30
C HIS A 48 9.13 -1.99 -22.98
N PHE A 49 10.26 -2.51 -22.49
CA PHE A 49 10.89 -2.13 -21.23
C PHE A 49 12.40 -2.02 -21.41
N ALA A 50 12.92 -0.80 -21.31
CA ALA A 50 14.35 -0.54 -21.49
C ALA A 50 15.21 -1.16 -20.37
N SER A 51 14.63 -1.42 -19.21
CA SER A 51 15.30 -2.04 -18.06
C SER A 51 14.36 -2.95 -17.27
N LEU A 52 14.93 -3.81 -16.42
CA LEU A 52 14.17 -4.61 -15.48
C LEU A 52 13.49 -3.72 -14.41
N ASP A 53 14.08 -2.59 -14.05
CA ASP A 53 13.47 -1.66 -13.11
C ASP A 53 12.21 -1.02 -13.69
N GLU A 54 12.20 -0.68 -14.99
CA GLU A 54 10.99 -0.20 -15.67
C GLU A 54 9.88 -1.25 -15.67
N LEU A 55 10.23 -2.51 -15.90
CA LEU A 55 9.28 -3.62 -15.84
C LEU A 55 8.76 -3.84 -14.42
N LEU A 56 9.63 -3.77 -13.39
CA LEU A 56 9.24 -3.87 -11.99
C LEU A 56 8.34 -2.71 -11.56
N VAL A 57 8.59 -1.49 -12.02
CA VAL A 57 7.71 -0.34 -11.80
C VAL A 57 6.30 -0.61 -12.34
N ALA A 58 6.20 -1.16 -13.55
CA ALA A 58 4.91 -1.50 -14.14
C ALA A 58 4.21 -2.65 -13.38
N ALA A 59 4.97 -3.65 -12.94
CA ALA A 59 4.46 -4.76 -12.15
C ALA A 59 3.95 -4.29 -10.78
N LEU A 60 4.70 -3.44 -10.08
CA LEU A 60 4.29 -2.88 -8.79
C LEU A 60 3.03 -2.01 -8.92
N ARG A 61 2.94 -1.17 -9.96
CA ARG A 61 1.71 -0.39 -10.20
C ARG A 61 0.51 -1.28 -10.37
N GLN A 62 0.64 -2.36 -11.14
CA GLN A 62 -0.46 -3.31 -11.34
C GLN A 62 -0.82 -4.07 -10.05
N ALA A 63 0.17 -4.47 -9.25
CA ALA A 63 -0.08 -5.12 -7.97
C ALA A 63 -0.83 -4.19 -7.00
N ASN A 64 -0.40 -2.93 -6.91
CA ASN A 64 -1.01 -1.93 -6.04
C ASN A 64 -2.49 -1.62 -6.38
N GLU A 65 -2.94 -1.85 -7.61
CA GLU A 65 -4.33 -1.61 -8.01
C GLU A 65 -5.33 -2.48 -7.24
N GLY A 66 -4.95 -3.66 -6.78
CA GLY A 66 -5.84 -4.59 -6.09
C GLY A 66 -6.41 -4.01 -4.80
N PHE A 67 -5.58 -3.56 -3.88
CA PHE A 67 -6.02 -2.98 -2.61
C PHE A 67 -6.66 -1.60 -2.79
N ALA A 68 -6.07 -0.74 -3.62
CA ALA A 68 -6.59 0.59 -3.90
C ALA A 68 -7.99 0.54 -4.54
N SER A 69 -8.23 -0.40 -5.49
CA SER A 69 -9.56 -0.60 -6.06
C SER A 69 -10.54 -1.14 -5.03
N ALA A 70 -10.14 -2.07 -4.17
CA ALA A 70 -11.01 -2.59 -3.11
C ALA A 70 -11.51 -1.48 -2.17
N ILE A 71 -10.67 -0.50 -1.84
CA ILE A 71 -11.07 0.68 -1.07
C ILE A 71 -12.06 1.53 -1.86
N ARG A 72 -11.75 1.89 -3.11
CA ARG A 72 -12.62 2.74 -3.93
C ARG A 72 -13.98 2.09 -4.21
N ASP A 73 -13.97 0.81 -4.55
CA ASP A 73 -15.15 0.06 -4.99
C ASP A 73 -16.07 -0.28 -3.82
N SER A 74 -15.57 -0.28 -2.59
CA SER A 74 -16.42 -0.49 -1.41
C SER A 74 -17.53 0.56 -1.31
N GLY A 75 -17.28 1.80 -1.80
CA GLY A 75 -18.20 2.93 -1.68
C GLY A 75 -18.50 3.33 -0.23
N ALA A 76 -18.16 2.48 0.72
CA ALA A 76 -18.51 2.63 2.13
C ALA A 76 -17.79 3.83 2.76
N LEU A 77 -16.56 4.13 2.32
CA LEU A 77 -15.83 5.29 2.82
C LEU A 77 -16.48 6.62 2.42
N ALA A 78 -17.30 6.65 1.36
CA ALA A 78 -18.06 7.81 0.97
C ALA A 78 -19.33 8.02 1.85
N ASP A 79 -19.83 6.99 2.56
CA ASP A 79 -20.98 7.14 3.48
C ASP A 79 -20.47 7.66 4.85
N PRO A 80 -20.88 8.86 5.29
CA PRO A 80 -20.49 9.40 6.59
C PRO A 80 -20.89 8.54 7.80
N ARG A 81 -21.88 7.64 7.62
CA ARG A 81 -22.37 6.74 8.68
C ARG A 81 -21.55 5.45 8.77
N CYS A 82 -20.69 5.18 7.79
CA CYS A 82 -19.83 4.01 7.81
C CYS A 82 -18.80 4.13 8.94
N ASP A 83 -18.64 3.08 9.72
CA ASP A 83 -17.51 2.93 10.62
C ASP A 83 -16.25 2.64 9.80
N ILE A 84 -15.33 3.61 9.77
CA ILE A 84 -14.09 3.52 8.97
C ILE A 84 -13.22 2.37 9.48
N ALA A 85 -13.13 2.17 10.79
CA ALA A 85 -12.29 1.12 11.38
C ALA A 85 -12.79 -0.27 10.98
N ASP A 86 -14.10 -0.49 11.08
CA ASP A 86 -14.74 -1.75 10.70
C ASP A 86 -14.58 -2.02 9.20
N GLU A 87 -14.83 -1.02 8.36
CA GLU A 87 -14.75 -1.18 6.91
C GLU A 87 -13.31 -1.44 6.43
N LEU A 88 -12.31 -0.72 6.96
CA LEU A 88 -10.91 -0.95 6.61
C LEU A 88 -10.45 -2.33 7.08
N ALA A 89 -10.82 -2.76 8.30
CA ALA A 89 -10.51 -4.10 8.78
C ALA A 89 -11.12 -5.18 7.87
N ARG A 90 -12.36 -4.98 7.42
CA ARG A 90 -13.08 -5.90 6.53
C ARG A 90 -12.47 -5.94 5.12
N ILE A 91 -12.10 -4.79 4.55
CA ILE A 91 -11.43 -4.72 3.24
C ILE A 91 -10.08 -5.45 3.31
N THR A 92 -9.29 -5.17 4.35
CA THR A 92 -7.98 -5.81 4.56
C THR A 92 -8.10 -7.31 4.74
N ALA A 93 -9.09 -7.79 5.51
CA ALA A 93 -9.37 -9.21 5.67
C ALA A 93 -9.63 -9.88 4.32
N ARG A 94 -10.53 -9.29 3.52
CA ARG A 94 -10.86 -9.84 2.19
C ARG A 94 -9.65 -9.86 1.26
N TRP A 95 -8.90 -8.77 1.22
CA TRP A 95 -7.72 -8.66 0.38
C TRP A 95 -6.66 -9.72 0.73
N LEU A 96 -6.33 -9.89 2.03
CA LEU A 96 -5.36 -10.87 2.49
C LEU A 96 -5.81 -12.34 2.29
N THR A 97 -7.13 -12.61 2.39
CA THR A 97 -7.66 -13.98 2.31
C THR A 97 -8.03 -14.39 0.89
N ALA A 98 -8.38 -13.45 0.01
CA ALA A 98 -8.75 -13.75 -1.37
C ALA A 98 -7.55 -14.24 -2.20
N ASP A 99 -6.39 -13.63 -2.01
CA ASP A 99 -5.15 -14.00 -2.69
C ASP A 99 -3.93 -13.66 -1.82
N ARG A 100 -3.60 -14.55 -0.87
CA ARG A 100 -2.44 -14.38 0.00
C ARG A 100 -1.13 -14.29 -0.79
N THR A 101 -0.98 -15.10 -1.83
CA THR A 101 0.21 -15.08 -2.69
C THR A 101 0.35 -13.74 -3.42
N GLY A 102 -0.76 -13.18 -3.88
CA GLY A 102 -0.79 -11.85 -4.47
C GLY A 102 -0.39 -10.76 -3.47
N ALA A 103 -0.87 -10.84 -2.24
CA ALA A 103 -0.48 -9.92 -1.16
C ALA A 103 1.00 -10.04 -0.81
N GLU A 104 1.55 -11.25 -0.72
CA GLU A 104 2.99 -11.49 -0.52
C GLU A 104 3.83 -10.88 -1.64
N LEU A 105 3.40 -11.06 -2.88
CA LEU A 105 4.04 -10.48 -4.07
C LEU A 105 4.02 -8.94 -4.03
N GLU A 106 2.87 -8.35 -3.68
CA GLU A 106 2.73 -6.89 -3.58
C GLU A 106 3.73 -6.33 -2.57
N TYR A 107 3.84 -6.95 -1.37
CA TYR A 107 4.83 -6.54 -0.38
C TYR A 107 6.27 -6.81 -0.80
N GLU A 108 6.56 -7.91 -1.51
CA GLU A 108 7.91 -8.15 -2.05
C GLU A 108 8.32 -7.02 -3.01
N LEU A 109 7.43 -6.64 -3.93
CA LEU A 109 7.67 -5.56 -4.88
C LEU A 109 7.77 -4.20 -4.18
N TYR A 110 6.91 -3.94 -3.18
CA TYR A 110 6.93 -2.71 -2.39
C TYR A 110 8.25 -2.56 -1.61
N LEU A 111 8.66 -3.60 -0.90
CA LEU A 111 9.90 -3.61 -0.14
C LEU A 111 11.16 -3.58 -1.03
N ALA A 112 11.06 -4.01 -2.29
CA ALA A 112 12.14 -3.88 -3.24
C ALA A 112 12.57 -2.41 -3.46
N ALA A 113 11.68 -1.43 -3.21
CA ALA A 113 12.01 0.00 -3.25
C ALA A 113 13.14 0.39 -2.28
N LEU A 114 13.37 -0.38 -1.22
CA LEU A 114 14.49 -0.19 -0.30
C LEU A 114 15.85 -0.33 -0.99
N ARG A 115 15.94 -1.24 -1.98
CA ARG A 115 17.16 -1.58 -2.71
C ARG A 115 17.17 -1.04 -4.15
N ARG A 116 16.01 -0.69 -4.70
CA ARG A 116 15.82 -0.22 -6.08
C ARG A 116 15.18 1.17 -6.08
N PRO A 117 15.97 2.27 -6.15
CA PRO A 117 15.44 3.63 -6.10
C PRO A 117 14.39 3.92 -7.17
N ALA A 118 14.42 3.25 -8.32
CA ALA A 118 13.42 3.40 -9.38
C ALA A 118 11.99 3.01 -8.94
N LEU A 119 11.83 2.16 -7.93
CA LEU A 119 10.53 1.75 -7.39
C LEU A 119 9.96 2.72 -6.34
N ARG A 120 10.78 3.60 -5.75
CA ARG A 120 10.35 4.52 -4.68
C ARG A 120 9.17 5.42 -5.06
N PRO A 121 9.10 6.00 -6.29
CA PRO A 121 7.95 6.81 -6.66
C PRO A 121 6.64 6.02 -6.64
N VAL A 122 6.65 4.78 -7.15
CA VAL A 122 5.45 3.92 -7.19
C VAL A 122 5.05 3.44 -5.79
N ALA A 123 6.02 3.16 -4.92
CA ALA A 123 5.75 2.85 -3.52
C ALA A 123 5.12 4.06 -2.79
N ALA A 124 5.56 5.29 -3.08
CA ALA A 124 4.96 6.50 -2.55
C ALA A 124 3.54 6.73 -3.10
N GLU A 125 3.31 6.52 -4.41
CA GLU A 125 2.00 6.61 -5.05
C GLU A 125 0.95 5.73 -4.34
N TRP A 126 1.34 4.56 -3.84
CA TRP A 126 0.46 3.68 -3.09
C TRP A 126 0.03 4.29 -1.75
N CYS A 127 0.99 4.73 -0.94
CA CYS A 127 0.70 5.40 0.34
C CYS A 127 -0.17 6.65 0.15
N GLU A 128 0.13 7.45 -0.87
CA GLU A 128 -0.63 8.65 -1.23
C GLU A 128 -2.06 8.29 -1.65
N GLY A 129 -2.24 7.23 -2.43
CA GLY A 129 -3.55 6.77 -2.90
C GLY A 129 -4.48 6.36 -1.76
N VAL A 130 -3.99 5.62 -0.76
CA VAL A 130 -4.78 5.24 0.43
C VAL A 130 -5.05 6.47 1.30
N THR A 131 -4.04 7.33 1.52
CA THR A 131 -4.21 8.59 2.27
C THR A 131 -5.27 9.47 1.63
N GLN A 132 -5.25 9.62 0.30
CA GLN A 132 -6.23 10.40 -0.43
C GLN A 132 -7.65 9.81 -0.33
N ALA A 133 -7.79 8.49 -0.33
CA ALA A 133 -9.08 7.83 -0.17
C ALA A 133 -9.73 8.11 1.21
N LEU A 134 -8.93 8.47 2.20
CA LEU A 134 -9.39 8.83 3.55
C LEU A 134 -9.54 10.34 3.77
N ALA A 135 -9.14 11.19 2.81
CA ALA A 135 -9.02 12.64 2.99
C ALA A 135 -10.33 13.35 3.36
N ASP A 136 -11.48 12.80 2.94
CA ASP A 136 -12.80 13.36 3.25
C ASP A 136 -13.32 12.94 4.64
N ARG A 137 -12.64 12.03 5.30
CA ARG A 137 -13.10 11.40 6.54
C ARG A 137 -12.19 11.70 7.74
N VAL A 138 -10.92 11.88 7.53
CA VAL A 138 -9.91 12.14 8.56
C VAL A 138 -8.87 13.13 8.07
N ASP A 139 -8.17 13.80 9.01
CA ASP A 139 -7.07 14.68 8.66
C ASP A 139 -5.86 13.89 8.09
N PRO A 140 -4.97 14.55 7.33
CA PRO A 140 -3.86 13.87 6.66
C PRO A 140 -2.90 13.13 7.61
N VAL A 141 -2.70 13.62 8.84
CA VAL A 141 -1.81 12.98 9.82
C VAL A 141 -2.43 11.68 10.30
N THR A 142 -3.71 11.70 10.61
CA THR A 142 -4.48 10.51 10.98
C THR A 142 -4.51 9.50 9.82
N ALA A 143 -4.73 9.96 8.58
CA ALA A 143 -4.69 9.08 7.40
C ALA A 143 -3.33 8.38 7.25
N CYS A 144 -2.22 9.11 7.39
CA CYS A 144 -0.87 8.51 7.37
C CYS A 144 -0.67 7.49 8.49
N ALA A 145 -1.19 7.76 9.69
CA ALA A 145 -1.10 6.82 10.81
C ALA A 145 -1.92 5.54 10.55
N VAL A 146 -3.09 5.65 9.93
CA VAL A 146 -3.92 4.50 9.50
C VAL A 146 -3.17 3.65 8.48
N VAL A 147 -2.56 4.26 7.45
CA VAL A 147 -1.76 3.55 6.45
C VAL A 147 -0.60 2.80 7.11
N ALA A 148 0.18 3.47 7.95
CA ALA A 148 1.31 2.86 8.65
C ALA A 148 0.90 1.69 9.57
N LEU A 149 -0.26 1.81 10.23
CA LEU A 149 -0.80 0.74 11.08
C LEU A 149 -1.21 -0.48 10.24
N LEU A 150 -1.95 -0.26 9.16
CA LEU A 150 -2.37 -1.34 8.25
C LEU A 150 -1.18 -2.05 7.61
N ASP A 151 -0.20 -1.29 7.11
CA ASP A 151 1.05 -1.85 6.59
C ASP A 151 1.76 -2.72 7.61
N GLY A 152 1.89 -2.24 8.84
CA GLY A 152 2.52 -2.98 9.93
C GLY A 152 1.80 -4.28 10.25
N ILE A 153 0.48 -4.27 10.36
CA ILE A 153 -0.34 -5.46 10.63
C ILE A 153 -0.23 -6.46 9.47
N CYS A 154 -0.45 -6.02 8.23
CA CYS A 154 -0.38 -6.88 7.07
C CYS A 154 1.01 -7.52 6.92
N LEU A 155 2.07 -6.72 7.05
CA LEU A 155 3.43 -7.21 6.94
C LEU A 155 3.75 -8.25 8.02
N GLN A 156 3.31 -8.03 9.28
CA GLN A 156 3.50 -9.00 10.35
C GLN A 156 2.76 -10.31 10.07
N VAL A 157 1.50 -10.24 9.62
CA VAL A 157 0.71 -11.43 9.24
C VAL A 157 1.40 -12.22 8.14
N LEU A 158 1.89 -11.54 7.10
CA LEU A 158 2.56 -12.18 5.97
C LEU A 158 3.90 -12.81 6.38
N LEU A 159 4.72 -12.09 7.14
CA LEU A 159 6.05 -12.55 7.57
C LEU A 159 6.00 -13.71 8.57
N THR A 160 4.99 -13.74 9.44
CA THR A 160 4.87 -14.80 10.45
C THR A 160 4.07 -16.01 9.98
N GLY A 161 3.40 -15.91 8.82
CA GLY A 161 2.46 -16.93 8.36
C GLY A 161 1.20 -17.02 9.20
N GLY A 162 0.93 -16.02 10.06
CA GLY A 162 -0.23 -15.97 10.94
C GLY A 162 -1.55 -15.74 10.21
N GLU A 163 -2.64 -15.87 10.96
CA GLU A 163 -3.97 -15.48 10.51
C GLU A 163 -4.20 -13.99 10.76
N TYR A 164 -4.97 -13.36 9.89
CA TYR A 164 -5.38 -11.97 10.06
C TYR A 164 -6.53 -11.87 11.07
N ASP A 165 -6.33 -11.05 12.10
CA ASP A 165 -7.33 -10.77 13.13
C ASP A 165 -8.03 -9.44 12.80
N ALA A 166 -9.26 -9.54 12.28
CA ALA A 166 -10.07 -8.38 11.91
C ALA A 166 -10.56 -7.60 13.14
N ASP A 167 -10.84 -8.27 14.25
CA ASP A 167 -11.30 -7.62 15.48
C ASP A 167 -10.17 -6.83 16.13
N TYR A 168 -8.97 -7.39 16.19
CA TYR A 168 -7.78 -6.67 16.62
C TYR A 168 -7.51 -5.45 15.73
N THR A 169 -7.55 -5.63 14.41
CA THR A 169 -7.29 -4.54 13.46
C THR A 169 -8.31 -3.42 13.62
N ARG A 170 -9.59 -3.75 13.74
CA ARG A 170 -10.66 -2.78 13.98
C ARG A 170 -10.42 -2.01 15.29
N GLU A 171 -10.07 -2.71 16.37
CA GLU A 171 -9.78 -2.08 17.66
C GLU A 171 -8.61 -1.09 17.55
N MET A 172 -7.51 -1.50 16.90
CA MET A 172 -6.32 -0.63 16.75
C MET A 172 -6.61 0.57 15.86
N LEU A 173 -7.33 0.37 14.75
CA LEU A 173 -7.81 1.47 13.89
C LEU A 173 -8.71 2.42 14.67
N GLY A 174 -9.63 1.91 15.49
CA GLY A 174 -10.49 2.73 16.34
C GLY A 174 -9.70 3.64 17.28
N ARG A 175 -8.60 3.14 17.83
CA ARG A 175 -7.70 3.95 18.71
C ARG A 175 -7.00 5.07 17.93
N VAL A 176 -6.58 4.82 16.69
CA VAL A 176 -5.93 5.82 15.82
C VAL A 176 -6.93 6.86 15.34
N LEU A 177 -8.14 6.42 15.01
CA LEU A 177 -9.23 7.27 14.51
C LEU A 177 -9.96 8.05 15.61
N ALA A 178 -9.78 7.66 16.88
CA ALA A 178 -10.38 8.37 18.01
C ALA A 178 -9.85 9.82 18.06
N PRO A 179 -10.72 10.81 18.31
CA PRO A 179 -10.25 12.18 18.48
C PRO A 179 -9.27 12.24 19.66
N ALA A 180 -8.14 12.91 19.44
CA ALA A 180 -7.13 13.09 20.49
C ALA A 180 -7.81 13.62 21.77
N PRO A 181 -7.50 13.07 22.95
CA PRO A 181 -8.03 13.60 24.20
C PRO A 181 -7.70 15.09 24.27
N ARG A 182 -8.72 15.93 24.43
CA ARG A 182 -8.50 17.37 24.60
C ARG A 182 -7.55 17.53 25.77
N SER A 183 -6.32 17.99 25.49
CA SER A 183 -5.37 18.32 26.54
C SER A 183 -6.03 19.37 27.43
N SER A 184 -6.45 18.98 28.64
CA SER A 184 -6.81 19.92 29.69
C SER A 184 -5.51 20.62 30.07
N ALA A 185 -5.27 21.80 29.50
CA ALA A 185 -4.18 22.64 29.95
C ALA A 185 -4.34 22.82 31.48
N PRO A 186 -3.28 22.59 32.26
CA PRO A 186 -3.37 22.84 33.69
C PRO A 186 -3.75 24.30 33.90
N ALA A 187 -4.85 24.51 34.64
CA ALA A 187 -5.29 25.88 35.03
C ALA A 187 -4.10 26.60 35.60
N GLY A 188 -3.65 27.65 34.92
CA GLY A 188 -2.49 28.43 35.28
C GLY A 188 -2.63 28.95 36.71
N THR A 189 -1.79 28.45 37.60
CA THR A 189 -1.59 29.01 38.93
C THR A 189 -1.09 30.46 38.74
N ARG A 190 -2.00 31.40 38.91
CA ARG A 190 -1.61 32.85 39.00
C ARG A 190 -0.72 33.01 40.22
N LEU A 191 0.57 33.10 40.01
CA LEU A 191 1.48 33.61 41.02
C LEU A 191 1.13 35.09 41.28
N SER A 192 0.51 35.38 42.41
CA SER A 192 0.26 36.72 42.87
C SER A 192 1.62 37.42 43.13
N ALA A 193 1.94 38.44 42.34
CA ALA A 193 3.07 39.31 42.57
C ALA A 193 2.82 40.12 43.84
N GLY A 194 3.50 39.74 44.92
CA GLY A 194 3.54 40.52 46.16
C GLY A 194 4.20 41.88 45.96
N ALA A 195 3.41 42.90 46.13
CA ALA A 195 3.89 44.29 46.12
C ALA A 195 4.84 44.52 47.29
N ARG A 196 6.13 44.74 47.01
CA ARG A 196 7.06 45.33 47.96
C ARG A 196 6.96 46.87 47.89
N ARG A 197 6.54 47.51 49.00
CA ARG A 197 6.64 48.97 49.18
C ARG A 197 8.09 49.34 49.48
N PRO A 198 8.57 50.49 48.96
CA PRO A 198 9.90 51.03 49.31
C PRO A 198 9.87 51.78 50.64
N ARG A 199 10.98 51.69 51.36
CA ARG A 199 11.43 52.73 52.32
C ARG A 199 12.58 53.52 51.73
#